data_67a4b537197ce28bf679cd80be57a597
#
_entry.id   67a4b537197ce28bf679cd80be57a597
#
_cell.length_a   1.000
_cell.length_b   1.000
_cell.length_c   1.000
_cell.angle_alpha   90.00
_cell.angle_beta   90.00
_cell.angle_gamma   90.00
#
_symmetry.space_group_name_H-M   'P 1'
#
loop_
_entity.id
_entity.type
_entity.pdbx_description
1 polymer ?
#
loop_
_entity_poly.entity_id
_entity_poly.type
_entity_poly.pdbx_seq_one_letter_code
_entity_poly.pdbx_strand_id
1 'polypeptide(L)'
;MLSDERLHKLKEVVRKRQWNLTIVLENAHDPHNLGAVMRSCEAIGIPELYILYSKDTHNSARYIGRNATSGVGKWITPLFYDDLDECMMAVKKKYKKVLTTNLYQGAKSIYETNLETDVAIVLGNEKEGISKDLMAYSDGNIIIPIHGMAESLNVSVATSIIVFEASRQRMNAG
;
A
#
# COMPACT_ATOMS: atom_id res chain seq x y z
N MET A 1 -26.21 -17.11 14.03
CA MET A 1 -26.82 -15.80 13.71
C MET A 1 -25.84 -14.71 14.17
N LEU A 2 -25.57 -13.67 13.37
CA LEU A 2 -24.76 -12.55 13.80
C LEU A 2 -25.58 -11.70 14.79
N SER A 3 -24.96 -11.23 15.89
CA SER A 3 -25.62 -10.27 16.76
C SER A 3 -25.84 -8.93 16.04
N ASP A 4 -26.87 -8.19 16.42
CA ASP A 4 -27.19 -6.87 15.83
C ASP A 4 -26.01 -5.89 15.97
N GLU A 5 -25.31 -5.92 17.09
CA GLU A 5 -24.11 -5.13 17.34
C GLU A 5 -23.01 -5.46 16.33
N ARG A 6 -22.77 -6.75 16.06
CA ARG A 6 -21.75 -7.19 15.09
C ARG A 6 -22.14 -6.81 13.66
N LEU A 7 -23.42 -6.90 13.33
CA LEU A 7 -23.94 -6.47 12.03
C LEU A 7 -23.79 -4.96 11.84
N HIS A 8 -24.09 -4.17 12.87
CA HIS A 8 -23.91 -2.72 12.85
C HIS A 8 -22.42 -2.36 12.63
N LYS A 9 -21.51 -2.97 13.39
CA LYS A 9 -20.08 -2.77 13.22
C LYS A 9 -19.56 -3.11 11.80
N LEU A 10 -20.06 -4.21 11.21
CA LEU A 10 -19.72 -4.59 9.85
C LEU A 10 -20.16 -3.55 8.82
N LYS A 11 -21.40 -3.04 8.95
CA LYS A 11 -21.93 -1.98 8.06
C LYS A 11 -21.09 -0.71 8.16
N GLU A 12 -20.71 -0.29 9.37
CA GLU A 12 -19.86 0.88 9.58
C GLU A 12 -18.46 0.71 8.96
N VAL A 13 -17.85 -0.47 9.11
CA VAL A 13 -16.54 -0.78 8.46
C VAL A 13 -16.65 -0.70 6.95
N VAL A 14 -17.68 -1.31 6.35
CA VAL A 14 -17.87 -1.28 4.89
C VAL A 14 -18.09 0.16 4.39
N ARG A 15 -18.84 0.97 5.12
CA ARG A 15 -19.10 2.38 4.75
C ARG A 15 -17.84 3.24 4.75
N LYS A 16 -16.87 2.91 5.61
CA LYS A 16 -15.60 3.65 5.74
C LYS A 16 -14.48 3.13 4.84
N ARG A 17 -14.76 2.16 3.95
CA ARG A 17 -13.77 1.61 3.04
C ARG A 17 -13.22 2.65 2.06
N GLN A 18 -11.90 2.65 1.90
CA GLN A 18 -11.15 3.53 0.99
C GLN A 18 -10.93 2.81 -0.36
N TRP A 19 -12.00 2.75 -1.19
CA TRP A 19 -11.95 2.04 -2.48
C TRP A 19 -11.03 2.69 -3.53
N ASN A 20 -10.69 3.93 -3.32
CA ASN A 20 -9.90 4.77 -4.23
C ASN A 20 -8.46 5.00 -3.73
N LEU A 21 -7.98 4.18 -2.81
CA LEU A 21 -6.61 4.16 -2.30
C LEU A 21 -6.11 2.73 -2.23
N THR A 22 -4.88 2.49 -2.70
CA THR A 22 -4.20 1.21 -2.51
C THR A 22 -2.70 1.38 -2.38
N ILE A 23 -2.06 0.31 -1.94
CA ILE A 23 -0.62 0.15 -1.89
C ILE A 23 -0.20 -0.94 -2.88
N VAL A 24 0.88 -0.70 -3.58
CA VAL A 24 1.59 -1.68 -4.40
C VAL A 24 2.94 -1.91 -3.76
N LEU A 25 3.25 -3.15 -3.41
CA LEU A 25 4.54 -3.55 -2.86
C LEU A 25 5.33 -4.29 -3.92
N GLU A 26 6.50 -3.79 -4.28
CA GLU A 26 7.42 -4.48 -5.18
C GLU A 26 8.50 -5.22 -4.41
N ASN A 27 8.58 -6.55 -4.60
CA ASN A 27 9.60 -7.44 -4.03
C ASN A 27 9.77 -7.33 -2.50
N ALA A 28 8.66 -7.13 -1.78
CA ALA A 28 8.65 -7.13 -0.31
C ALA A 28 8.65 -8.59 0.20
N HIS A 29 9.84 -9.10 0.50
CA HIS A 29 10.03 -10.53 0.83
C HIS A 29 9.81 -10.86 2.31
N ASP A 30 9.92 -9.89 3.22
CA ASP A 30 9.73 -10.14 4.65
C ASP A 30 8.24 -10.25 5.00
N PRO A 31 7.81 -11.44 5.46
CA PRO A 31 6.42 -11.67 5.84
C PRO A 31 5.93 -10.81 7.01
N HIS A 32 6.84 -10.45 7.92
CA HIS A 32 6.50 -9.57 9.04
C HIS A 32 6.18 -8.16 8.55
N ASN A 33 6.96 -7.64 7.59
CA ASN A 33 6.69 -6.37 6.95
C ASN A 33 5.37 -6.40 6.19
N LEU A 34 5.12 -7.46 5.41
CA LEU A 34 3.86 -7.63 4.70
C LEU A 34 2.65 -7.65 5.65
N GLY A 35 2.74 -8.41 6.75
CA GLY A 35 1.70 -8.47 7.76
C GLY A 35 1.43 -7.11 8.43
N ALA A 36 2.49 -6.34 8.70
CA ALA A 36 2.39 -4.99 9.28
C ALA A 36 1.78 -4.00 8.29
N VAL A 37 2.17 -4.04 6.99
CA VAL A 37 1.56 -3.25 5.92
C VAL A 37 0.06 -3.53 5.80
N MET A 38 -0.32 -4.82 5.72
CA MET A 38 -1.73 -5.21 5.63
C MET A 38 -2.54 -4.68 6.81
N ARG A 39 -1.98 -4.73 8.02
CA ARG A 39 -2.65 -4.20 9.22
C ARG A 39 -2.84 -2.70 9.15
N SER A 40 -1.84 -1.94 8.72
CA SER A 40 -1.93 -0.49 8.58
C SER A 40 -2.93 -0.08 7.50
N CYS A 41 -2.94 -0.78 6.37
CA CYS A 41 -3.89 -0.56 5.28
C CYS A 41 -5.33 -0.87 5.71
N GLU A 42 -5.53 -2.00 6.40
CA GLU A 42 -6.87 -2.38 6.90
C GLU A 42 -7.38 -1.39 7.93
N ALA A 43 -6.51 -0.90 8.84
CA ALA A 43 -6.90 0.03 9.90
C ALA A 43 -7.52 1.33 9.36
N ILE A 44 -7.10 1.79 8.18
CA ILE A 44 -7.69 2.97 7.52
C ILE A 44 -8.73 2.62 6.46
N GLY A 45 -9.06 1.34 6.31
CA GLY A 45 -10.14 0.88 5.43
C GLY A 45 -9.75 0.57 4.00
N ILE A 46 -8.47 0.42 3.65
CA ILE A 46 -8.05 -0.08 2.33
C ILE A 46 -8.49 -1.55 2.19
N PRO A 47 -9.28 -1.89 1.14
CA PRO A 47 -9.84 -3.24 1.02
C PRO A 47 -8.91 -4.26 0.38
N GLU A 48 -7.96 -3.80 -0.42
CA GLU A 48 -7.03 -4.65 -1.17
C GLU A 48 -5.66 -3.99 -1.30
N LEU A 49 -4.63 -4.79 -1.51
CA LEU A 49 -3.29 -4.31 -1.88
C LEU A 49 -2.66 -5.23 -2.92
N TYR A 50 -1.76 -4.69 -3.73
CA TYR A 50 -1.08 -5.38 -4.80
C TYR A 50 0.33 -5.74 -4.36
N ILE A 51 0.74 -6.98 -4.61
CA ILE A 51 2.05 -7.50 -4.24
C ILE A 51 2.68 -8.10 -5.48
N LEU A 52 3.73 -7.44 -5.97
CA LEU A 52 4.47 -7.81 -7.16
C LEU A 52 5.81 -8.46 -6.77
N TYR A 53 6.06 -9.64 -7.30
CA TYR A 53 7.34 -10.35 -7.21
C TYR A 53 7.93 -10.53 -8.61
N SER A 54 8.54 -9.47 -9.15
CA SER A 54 9.08 -9.46 -10.51
C SER A 54 10.42 -10.20 -10.65
N LYS A 55 11.14 -10.42 -9.55
CA LYS A 55 12.49 -11.02 -9.56
C LYS A 55 12.58 -12.44 -9.01
N ASP A 56 11.54 -12.93 -8.36
CA ASP A 56 11.62 -14.19 -7.63
C ASP A 56 10.32 -15.00 -7.74
N THR A 57 10.41 -16.14 -8.42
CA THR A 57 9.29 -17.08 -8.61
C THR A 57 9.06 -17.99 -7.41
N HIS A 58 9.96 -18.00 -6.42
CA HIS A 58 9.86 -18.85 -5.22
C HIS A 58 9.22 -18.12 -4.03
N ASN A 59 7.90 -18.10 -4.02
CA ASN A 59 7.11 -17.31 -3.08
C ASN A 59 6.81 -18.05 -1.78
N SER A 60 7.71 -18.01 -0.82
CA SER A 60 7.38 -18.30 0.58
C SER A 60 6.38 -17.30 1.19
N ALA A 61 6.36 -16.06 0.70
CA ALA A 61 5.48 -14.98 1.19
C ALA A 61 3.99 -15.21 0.90
N ARG A 62 3.61 -15.92 -0.18
CA ARG A 62 2.21 -16.32 -0.45
C ARG A 62 1.60 -17.14 0.67
N TYR A 63 2.39 -17.95 1.38
CA TYR A 63 1.93 -18.82 2.46
C TYR A 63 1.86 -18.14 3.83
N ILE A 64 2.57 -17.03 4.02
CA ILE A 64 2.79 -16.43 5.33
C ILE A 64 1.74 -15.37 5.65
N GLY A 65 1.10 -14.77 4.64
CA GLY A 65 0.09 -13.72 4.83
C GLY A 65 -1.09 -14.09 5.73
N ARG A 66 -1.44 -15.37 5.81
CA ARG A 66 -2.55 -15.83 6.68
C ARG A 66 -2.19 -15.86 8.16
N ASN A 67 -0.96 -16.16 8.52
CA ASN A 67 -0.54 -16.31 9.91
C ASN A 67 0.05 -15.03 10.51
N ALA A 68 0.70 -14.18 9.69
CA ALA A 68 1.31 -12.93 10.14
C ALA A 68 0.31 -11.79 10.38
N THR A 69 -0.92 -11.90 9.87
CA THR A 69 -1.90 -10.80 9.88
C THR A 69 -2.76 -10.73 11.14
N SER A 70 -2.58 -11.62 12.11
CA SER A 70 -3.37 -11.62 13.36
C SER A 70 -4.88 -11.45 13.14
N GLY A 71 -5.44 -12.16 12.14
CA GLY A 71 -6.87 -12.11 11.79
C GLY A 71 -7.28 -10.97 10.84
N VAL A 72 -6.40 -10.01 10.55
CA VAL A 72 -6.66 -8.89 9.64
C VAL A 72 -6.80 -9.34 8.18
N GLY A 73 -6.12 -10.42 7.79
CA GLY A 73 -6.20 -11.00 6.44
C GLY A 73 -7.60 -11.46 6.01
N LYS A 74 -8.60 -11.41 6.91
CA LYS A 74 -10.03 -11.62 6.58
C LYS A 74 -10.68 -10.36 6.00
N TRP A 75 -10.07 -9.19 6.19
CA TRP A 75 -10.65 -7.89 5.92
C TRP A 75 -9.94 -7.11 4.81
N ILE A 76 -8.75 -7.55 4.42
CA ILE A 76 -7.96 -6.99 3.32
C ILE A 76 -7.51 -8.13 2.39
N THR A 77 -7.62 -7.91 1.10
CA THR A 77 -7.29 -8.90 0.09
C THR A 77 -5.93 -8.60 -0.53
N PRO A 78 -4.89 -9.40 -0.28
CA PRO A 78 -3.63 -9.31 -1.03
C PRO A 78 -3.80 -9.92 -2.42
N LEU A 79 -3.45 -9.16 -3.46
CA LEU A 79 -3.44 -9.57 -4.86
C LEU A 79 -2.00 -9.77 -5.29
N PHE A 80 -1.62 -11.00 -5.62
CA PHE A 80 -0.25 -11.39 -5.94
C PHE A 80 -0.05 -11.46 -7.45
N TYR A 81 1.06 -10.88 -7.91
CA TYR A 81 1.49 -10.84 -9.30
C TYR A 81 2.96 -11.25 -9.41
N ASP A 82 3.29 -11.97 -10.48
CA ASP A 82 4.67 -12.35 -10.86
C ASP A 82 5.11 -11.59 -12.11
N ASP A 83 4.17 -10.93 -12.80
CA ASP A 83 4.40 -10.14 -13.99
C ASP A 83 4.09 -8.66 -13.72
N LEU A 84 5.03 -7.79 -14.10
CA LEU A 84 4.92 -6.35 -13.88
C LEU A 84 3.80 -5.72 -14.69
N ASP A 85 3.69 -6.08 -15.97
CA ASP A 85 2.71 -5.48 -16.86
C ASP A 85 1.29 -5.86 -16.44
N GLU A 86 1.07 -7.14 -16.09
CA GLU A 86 -0.22 -7.60 -15.57
C GLU A 86 -0.60 -6.87 -14.27
N CYS A 87 0.35 -6.73 -13.34
CA CYS A 87 0.12 -6.01 -12.10
C CYS A 87 -0.27 -4.55 -12.36
N MET A 88 0.53 -3.84 -13.16
CA MET A 88 0.32 -2.41 -13.39
C MET A 88 -0.89 -2.13 -14.27
N MET A 89 -1.26 -3.03 -15.19
CA MET A 89 -2.53 -2.97 -15.92
C MET A 89 -3.73 -3.11 -14.96
N ALA A 90 -3.67 -4.05 -14.02
CA ALA A 90 -4.73 -4.21 -13.02
C ALA A 90 -4.84 -2.97 -12.12
N VAL A 91 -3.71 -2.40 -11.68
CA VAL A 91 -3.67 -1.17 -10.89
C VAL A 91 -4.26 0.02 -11.67
N LYS A 92 -3.77 0.28 -12.89
CA LYS A 92 -4.21 1.43 -13.71
C LYS A 92 -5.67 1.34 -14.17
N LYS A 93 -6.24 0.15 -14.21
CA LYS A 93 -7.67 -0.03 -14.49
C LYS A 93 -8.55 0.53 -13.36
N LYS A 94 -8.06 0.53 -12.11
CA LYS A 94 -8.80 0.94 -10.92
C LYS A 94 -8.42 2.33 -10.41
N TYR A 95 -7.13 2.66 -10.48
CA TYR A 95 -6.58 3.88 -9.90
C TYR A 95 -6.07 4.80 -11.00
N LYS A 96 -6.52 6.06 -10.98
CA LYS A 96 -6.18 7.05 -12.00
C LYS A 96 -4.75 7.55 -11.91
N LYS A 97 -4.14 7.44 -10.74
CA LYS A 97 -2.80 7.95 -10.45
C LYS A 97 -1.96 6.89 -9.77
N VAL A 98 -0.74 6.73 -10.24
CA VAL A 98 0.28 5.88 -9.64
C VAL A 98 1.42 6.77 -9.13
N LEU A 99 1.67 6.74 -7.83
CA LEU A 99 2.77 7.47 -7.20
C LEU A 99 3.81 6.49 -6.68
N THR A 100 5.07 6.74 -7.00
CA THR A 100 6.20 5.95 -6.48
C THR A 100 6.85 6.65 -5.29
N THR A 101 7.42 5.86 -4.39
CA THR A 101 8.21 6.37 -3.27
C THR A 101 9.69 6.19 -3.59
N ASN A 102 10.36 7.24 -4.02
CA ASN A 102 11.78 7.17 -4.35
C ASN A 102 12.50 8.47 -3.99
N LEU A 103 13.77 8.36 -3.60
CA LEU A 103 14.64 9.49 -3.22
C LEU A 103 15.23 10.20 -4.46
N TYR A 104 14.40 10.54 -5.44
CA TYR A 104 14.84 11.27 -6.64
C TYR A 104 14.69 12.78 -6.48
N GLN A 105 15.55 13.56 -7.16
CA GLN A 105 15.36 15.00 -7.30
C GLN A 105 14.00 15.28 -7.95
N GLY A 106 13.21 16.15 -7.30
CA GLY A 106 11.86 16.49 -7.75
C GLY A 106 10.74 15.68 -7.12
N ALA A 107 11.05 14.77 -6.18
CA ALA A 107 10.02 14.12 -5.38
C ALA A 107 9.31 15.15 -4.50
N LYS A 108 7.98 15.08 -4.44
CA LYS A 108 7.16 15.94 -3.58
C LYS A 108 6.97 15.32 -2.21
N SER A 109 6.96 16.15 -1.18
CA SER A 109 6.57 15.69 0.16
C SER A 109 5.16 15.09 0.13
N ILE A 110 4.94 13.99 0.88
CA ILE A 110 3.59 13.43 1.07
C ILE A 110 2.63 14.47 1.65
N TYR A 111 3.14 15.39 2.45
CA TYR A 111 2.34 16.45 3.10
C TYR A 111 1.91 17.56 2.12
N GLU A 112 2.57 17.67 0.97
CA GLU A 112 2.27 18.63 -0.11
C GLU A 112 1.62 17.97 -1.32
N THR A 113 1.44 16.66 -1.27
CA THR A 113 0.84 15.88 -2.37
C THR A 113 -0.62 15.63 -2.09
N ASN A 114 -1.48 15.87 -3.07
CA ASN A 114 -2.90 15.52 -2.97
C ASN A 114 -3.07 13.99 -3.07
N LEU A 115 -3.49 13.37 -1.97
CA LEU A 115 -3.78 11.96 -1.81
C LEU A 115 -5.29 11.66 -1.65
N GLU A 116 -6.16 12.62 -1.90
CA GLU A 116 -7.62 12.49 -1.80
C GLU A 116 -8.24 11.74 -3.00
N THR A 117 -7.55 11.78 -4.14
CA THR A 117 -8.03 11.20 -5.40
C THR A 117 -7.81 9.69 -5.50
N ASP A 118 -8.24 9.08 -6.61
CA ASP A 118 -7.99 7.66 -6.93
C ASP A 118 -6.48 7.45 -7.13
N VAL A 119 -5.80 6.89 -6.13
CA VAL A 119 -4.34 6.77 -6.14
C VAL A 119 -3.87 5.39 -5.67
N ALA A 120 -2.91 4.85 -6.40
CA ALA A 120 -2.09 3.72 -5.99
C ALA A 120 -0.70 4.24 -5.62
N ILE A 121 -0.17 3.84 -4.47
CA ILE A 121 1.14 4.25 -3.99
C ILE A 121 2.05 3.04 -3.97
N VAL A 122 3.17 3.13 -4.68
CA VAL A 122 4.15 2.06 -4.84
C VAL A 122 5.28 2.24 -3.85
N LEU A 123 5.58 1.17 -3.12
CA LEU A 123 6.77 1.06 -2.28
C LEU A 123 7.61 -0.11 -2.76
N GLY A 124 8.91 0.11 -2.82
CA GLY A 124 9.88 -0.91 -3.22
C GLY A 124 10.45 -1.70 -2.05
N ASN A 125 11.33 -2.61 -2.41
CA ASN A 125 12.15 -3.37 -1.47
C ASN A 125 13.11 -2.45 -0.70
N GLU A 126 13.40 -2.77 0.56
CA GLU A 126 14.26 -1.97 1.45
C GLU A 126 15.70 -1.86 0.96
N LYS A 127 16.18 -2.82 0.17
CA LYS A 127 17.56 -2.87 -0.33
C LYS A 127 17.70 -2.24 -1.71
N GLU A 128 16.76 -2.52 -2.60
CA GLU A 128 16.85 -2.18 -4.02
C GLU A 128 15.93 -1.01 -4.41
N GLY A 129 14.99 -0.65 -3.53
CA GLY A 129 13.97 0.35 -3.86
C GLY A 129 12.97 -0.15 -4.91
N ILE A 130 12.48 0.76 -5.72
CA ILE A 130 11.55 0.50 -6.83
C ILE A 130 12.35 0.30 -8.11
N SER A 131 12.01 -0.72 -8.89
CA SER A 131 12.67 -1.00 -10.18
C SER A 131 12.44 0.11 -11.20
N LYS A 132 13.40 0.28 -12.14
CA LYS A 132 13.27 1.26 -13.22
C LYS A 132 12.05 0.99 -14.10
N ASP A 133 11.76 -0.29 -14.34
CA ASP A 133 10.66 -0.71 -15.18
C ASP A 133 9.32 -0.34 -14.53
N LEU A 134 9.18 -0.51 -13.22
CA LEU A 134 7.99 -0.09 -12.50
C LEU A 134 7.88 1.45 -12.45
N MET A 135 8.99 2.16 -12.30
CA MET A 135 8.99 3.63 -12.34
C MET A 135 8.46 4.22 -13.65
N ALA A 136 8.56 3.48 -14.78
CA ALA A 136 7.97 3.90 -16.05
C ALA A 136 6.43 4.02 -16.02
N TYR A 137 5.78 3.36 -15.07
CA TYR A 137 4.32 3.46 -14.86
C TYR A 137 3.91 4.61 -13.96
N SER A 138 4.87 5.32 -13.34
CA SER A 138 4.61 6.36 -12.35
C SER A 138 4.10 7.66 -12.97
N ASP A 139 3.11 8.26 -12.36
CA ASP A 139 2.61 9.60 -12.68
C ASP A 139 3.25 10.69 -11.80
N GLY A 140 4.07 10.28 -10.83
CA GLY A 140 4.80 11.18 -9.95
C GLY A 140 5.50 10.45 -8.82
N ASN A 141 6.38 11.16 -8.14
CA ASN A 141 7.18 10.62 -7.07
C ASN A 141 6.97 11.40 -5.76
N ILE A 142 6.85 10.67 -4.67
CA ILE A 142 6.62 11.23 -3.33
C ILE A 142 7.67 10.77 -2.34
N ILE A 143 7.92 11.58 -1.34
CA ILE A 143 8.84 11.26 -0.25
C ILE A 143 8.20 11.55 1.12
N ILE A 144 8.60 10.79 2.11
CA ILE A 144 8.46 11.15 3.52
C ILE A 144 9.68 11.99 3.89
N PRO A 145 9.53 13.27 4.28
CA PRO A 145 10.68 14.07 4.71
C PRO A 145 11.38 13.44 5.91
N ILE A 146 12.68 13.20 5.78
CA ILE A 146 13.54 12.68 6.84
C ILE A 146 14.58 13.76 7.17
N HIS A 147 14.71 14.10 8.44
CA HIS A 147 15.64 15.13 8.91
C HIS A 147 16.83 14.58 9.72
N GLY A 148 16.87 13.27 9.91
CA GLY A 148 17.94 12.57 10.61
C GLY A 148 18.99 11.98 9.68
N MET A 149 19.87 11.15 10.23
CA MET A 149 20.92 10.42 9.49
C MET A 149 20.40 9.19 8.73
N ALA A 150 19.17 8.77 8.99
CA ALA A 150 18.56 7.66 8.27
C ALA A 150 18.27 8.06 6.83
N GLU A 151 18.64 7.22 5.86
CA GLU A 151 18.37 7.43 4.44
C GLU A 151 16.98 6.90 4.03
N SER A 152 16.45 5.93 4.76
CA SER A 152 15.15 5.32 4.49
C SER A 152 14.48 4.84 5.76
N LEU A 153 13.18 4.57 5.66
CA LEU A 153 12.39 3.91 6.71
C LEU A 153 12.08 2.47 6.28
N ASN A 154 11.85 1.62 7.27
CA ASN A 154 11.28 0.29 7.01
C ASN A 154 9.99 0.43 6.20
N VAL A 155 9.76 -0.46 5.24
CA VAL A 155 8.62 -0.38 4.29
C VAL A 155 7.27 -0.36 5.01
N SER A 156 7.10 -1.08 6.11
CA SER A 156 5.85 -1.07 6.86
C SER A 156 5.62 0.24 7.62
N VAL A 157 6.70 0.85 8.12
CA VAL A 157 6.67 2.18 8.75
C VAL A 157 6.34 3.25 7.71
N ALA A 158 7.04 3.25 6.57
CA ALA A 158 6.78 4.17 5.47
C ALA A 158 5.33 4.06 4.98
N THR A 159 4.85 2.84 4.77
CA THR A 159 3.44 2.59 4.40
C THR A 159 2.49 3.20 5.42
N SER A 160 2.73 2.96 6.72
CA SER A 160 1.84 3.45 7.78
C SER A 160 1.75 4.99 7.75
N ILE A 161 2.88 5.68 7.64
CA ILE A 161 2.91 7.15 7.55
C ILE A 161 2.10 7.64 6.35
N ILE A 162 2.33 7.05 5.17
CA ILE A 162 1.67 7.45 3.92
C ILE A 162 0.16 7.23 3.97
N VAL A 163 -0.29 6.04 4.40
CA VAL A 163 -1.72 5.71 4.39
C VAL A 163 -2.49 6.51 5.45
N PHE A 164 -1.88 6.79 6.61
CA PHE A 164 -2.50 7.64 7.61
C PHE A 164 -2.54 9.11 7.19
N GLU A 165 -1.53 9.61 6.48
CA GLU A 165 -1.60 10.95 5.88
C GLU A 165 -2.69 11.02 4.80
N ALA A 166 -2.78 10.05 3.92
CA ALA A 166 -3.87 9.97 2.94
C ALA A 166 -5.25 9.94 3.62
N SER A 167 -5.38 9.15 4.70
CA SER A 167 -6.62 9.10 5.49
C SER A 167 -6.96 10.45 6.12
N ARG A 168 -5.96 11.15 6.68
CA ARG A 168 -6.14 12.49 7.26
C ARG A 168 -6.66 13.50 6.23
N GLN A 169 -6.05 13.52 5.02
CA GLN A 169 -6.49 14.40 3.94
C GLN A 169 -7.94 14.14 3.58
N ARG A 170 -8.31 12.88 3.38
CA ARG A 170 -9.65 12.43 2.99
C ARG A 170 -10.72 12.74 4.05
N MET A 171 -10.38 12.60 5.33
CA MET A 171 -11.30 12.99 6.42
C MET A 171 -11.55 14.51 6.46
N ASN A 172 -10.59 15.31 6.04
CA ASN A 172 -10.74 16.77 6.03
C ASN A 172 -11.49 17.27 4.78
N ALA A 173 -11.50 16.47 3.71
CA ALA A 173 -12.21 16.81 2.47
C ALA A 173 -13.72 16.52 2.52
N GLY A 174 -14.21 15.81 3.56
CA GLY A 174 -15.62 15.46 3.76
C GLY A 174 -15.89 14.04 3.32
#